data_f6108d1b041f7ddc41a777e79c3df3d7
#
_entry.id   f6108d1b041f7ddc41a777e79c3df3d7
#
_cell.length_a   1.000
_cell.length_b   1.000
_cell.length_c   1.000
_cell.angle_alpha   90.00
_cell.angle_beta   90.00
_cell.angle_gamma   90.00
#
_symmetry.space_group_name_H-M   'P 1'
#
loop_
_entity.id
_entity.type
_entity.pdbx_description
1 polymer ?
#
loop_
_entity_poly.entity_id
_entity_poly.type
_entity_poly.pdbx_seq_one_letter_code
_entity_poly.pdbx_strand_id
1 'polypeptide(L)'
;MARPATAQHLLQDYLETQDERARQRVSSPFDLSLDGPGLARFASARGQRAPDVESLLRRMVAQGQAHRLQAGRYLVNRPGVLSSRPRLDDLEPVAELVLRRLDHSYYLSWHTGLWHHGLIEQQSRTVLCAVTVRKRPVHLGAQTVRFVRVAQRKFFGFSRSDDYEVRVWVADLEKALLDSLDMPHLAGPMPVVLAALDHAARTGALDPQRLVAYAIRMGGPVLNRRLGYFMEQLGIPGAAELEPYLGRKSAVALQPGRTPQPGTKVDPRWRVYEDDALISSARELK
;
A
#
# COMPACT_ATOMS: atom_id res chain seq x y z
N MET A 1 -28.28 43.01 -16.82
CA MET A 1 -27.15 42.80 -15.88
C MET A 1 -27.30 41.39 -15.25
N ALA A 2 -26.43 40.46 -15.61
CA ALA A 2 -26.45 39.12 -15.04
C ALA A 2 -26.05 39.18 -13.56
N ARG A 3 -26.80 38.50 -12.67
CA ARG A 3 -26.43 38.36 -11.25
C ARG A 3 -25.01 37.77 -11.16
N PRO A 4 -24.13 38.31 -10.29
CA PRO A 4 -22.81 37.71 -10.09
C PRO A 4 -22.97 36.26 -9.67
N ALA A 5 -22.31 35.34 -10.39
CA ALA A 5 -22.32 33.92 -10.05
C ALA A 5 -21.85 33.74 -8.61
N THR A 6 -22.60 33.00 -7.83
CA THR A 6 -22.18 32.68 -6.45
C THR A 6 -20.89 31.87 -6.48
N ALA A 7 -20.11 31.95 -5.41
CA ALA A 7 -18.88 31.13 -5.29
C ALA A 7 -19.10 29.63 -5.57
N GLN A 8 -20.31 29.15 -5.29
CA GLN A 8 -20.74 27.79 -5.51
C GLN A 8 -20.93 27.46 -7.00
N HIS A 9 -21.54 28.38 -7.79
CA HIS A 9 -21.66 28.24 -9.24
C HIS A 9 -20.28 28.24 -9.92
N LEU A 10 -19.38 29.16 -9.51
CA LEU A 10 -18.04 29.21 -10.05
C LEU A 10 -17.25 27.92 -9.80
N LEU A 11 -17.41 27.35 -8.60
CA LEU A 11 -16.81 26.08 -8.26
C LEU A 11 -17.39 24.94 -9.11
N GLN A 12 -18.69 24.93 -9.31
CA GLN A 12 -19.39 23.94 -10.12
C GLN A 12 -18.90 23.99 -11.57
N ASP A 13 -18.85 25.18 -12.18
CA ASP A 13 -18.33 25.40 -13.55
C ASP A 13 -16.86 24.95 -13.69
N TYR A 14 -16.05 25.21 -12.64
CA TYR A 14 -14.65 24.76 -12.64
C TYR A 14 -14.55 23.25 -12.61
N LEU A 15 -15.35 22.60 -11.76
CA LEU A 15 -15.36 21.13 -11.63
C LEU A 15 -15.88 20.47 -12.91
N GLU A 16 -16.92 21.02 -13.54
CA GLU A 16 -17.43 20.54 -14.83
C GLU A 16 -16.37 20.65 -15.93
N THR A 17 -15.63 21.78 -15.99
CA THR A 17 -14.52 21.95 -16.93
C THR A 17 -13.38 20.95 -16.69
N GLN A 18 -13.10 20.61 -15.44
CA GLN A 18 -12.13 19.59 -15.09
C GLN A 18 -12.63 18.17 -15.43
N ASP A 19 -13.91 17.89 -15.19
CA ASP A 19 -14.53 16.61 -15.52
C ASP A 19 -14.56 16.35 -17.03
N GLU A 20 -14.87 17.35 -17.85
CA GLU A 20 -14.77 17.25 -19.33
C GLU A 20 -13.33 16.95 -19.80
N ARG A 21 -12.33 17.63 -19.22
CA ARG A 21 -10.91 17.35 -19.52
C ARG A 21 -10.49 15.98 -19.04
N ALA A 22 -11.07 15.50 -17.95
CA ALA A 22 -10.83 14.18 -17.40
C ALA A 22 -11.46 13.09 -18.29
N ARG A 23 -12.70 13.26 -18.74
CA ARG A 23 -13.39 12.33 -19.67
C ARG A 23 -12.64 12.13 -20.98
N GLN A 24 -11.97 13.17 -21.51
CA GLN A 24 -11.13 13.07 -22.69
C GLN A 24 -9.85 12.24 -22.48
N ARG A 25 -9.48 11.92 -21.23
CA ARG A 25 -8.26 11.19 -20.86
C ARG A 25 -8.50 9.80 -20.28
N VAL A 26 -9.67 9.18 -20.55
CA VAL A 26 -10.05 7.87 -19.97
C VAL A 26 -9.78 7.88 -18.45
N SER A 27 -10.65 8.46 -17.67
CA SER A 27 -10.38 8.68 -16.25
C SER A 27 -11.52 8.23 -15.36
N SER A 28 -11.11 7.76 -14.20
CA SER A 28 -11.89 7.36 -13.06
C SER A 28 -12.95 8.41 -12.65
N PRO A 29 -14.12 8.00 -12.16
CA PRO A 29 -15.17 8.86 -11.64
C PRO A 29 -14.76 9.77 -10.46
N PHE A 30 -13.54 9.66 -9.95
CA PHE A 30 -13.07 10.33 -8.73
C PHE A 30 -12.06 11.47 -8.95
N ASP A 31 -11.76 11.87 -10.21
CA ASP A 31 -10.70 12.85 -10.50
C ASP A 31 -11.16 14.31 -10.35
N LEU A 32 -11.61 14.69 -9.15
CA LEU A 32 -11.92 16.06 -8.80
C LEU A 32 -11.07 16.54 -7.61
N SER A 33 -9.74 16.47 -7.75
CA SER A 33 -8.86 17.16 -6.79
C SER A 33 -8.88 18.65 -7.06
N LEU A 34 -9.50 19.41 -6.16
CA LEU A 34 -9.54 20.86 -6.26
C LEU A 34 -8.18 21.45 -5.88
N ASP A 35 -7.57 22.14 -6.83
CA ASP A 35 -6.40 22.98 -6.61
C ASP A 35 -6.87 24.42 -6.40
N GLY A 36 -6.72 24.93 -5.18
CA GLY A 36 -7.12 26.30 -4.84
C GLY A 36 -6.52 27.36 -5.78
N PRO A 37 -5.21 27.32 -6.11
CA PRO A 37 -4.61 28.18 -7.13
C PRO A 37 -5.23 28.02 -8.52
N GLY A 38 -5.62 26.82 -8.92
CA GLY A 38 -6.30 26.56 -10.19
C GLY A 38 -7.66 27.23 -10.28
N LEU A 39 -8.47 27.12 -9.20
CA LEU A 39 -9.77 27.79 -9.12
C LEU A 39 -9.62 29.31 -9.12
N ALA A 40 -8.61 29.86 -8.46
CA ALA A 40 -8.33 31.30 -8.50
C ALA A 40 -8.00 31.79 -9.91
N ARG A 41 -7.16 31.07 -10.66
CA ARG A 41 -6.86 31.38 -12.07
C ARG A 41 -8.10 31.31 -12.96
N PHE A 42 -8.95 30.29 -12.74
CA PHE A 42 -10.19 30.12 -13.48
C PHE A 42 -11.18 31.26 -13.23
N ALA A 43 -11.29 31.76 -11.99
CA ALA A 43 -12.10 32.93 -11.63
C ALA A 43 -11.56 34.19 -12.31
N SER A 44 -10.26 34.42 -12.24
CA SER A 44 -9.61 35.58 -12.85
C SER A 44 -9.78 35.60 -14.38
N ALA A 45 -9.69 34.46 -15.04
CA ALA A 45 -9.91 34.33 -16.48
C ALA A 45 -11.35 34.70 -16.92
N ARG A 46 -12.32 34.66 -15.99
CA ARG A 46 -13.72 35.04 -16.21
C ARG A 46 -14.04 36.44 -15.68
N GLY A 47 -13.03 37.21 -15.32
CA GLY A 47 -13.24 38.55 -14.74
C GLY A 47 -13.92 38.56 -13.39
N GLN A 48 -13.94 37.41 -12.71
CA GLN A 48 -14.58 37.26 -11.40
C GLN A 48 -13.51 37.37 -10.31
N ARG A 49 -13.89 38.03 -9.20
CA ARG A 49 -13.06 38.08 -8.01
C ARG A 49 -12.96 36.63 -7.46
N ALA A 50 -11.75 36.17 -7.23
CA ALA A 50 -11.54 34.85 -6.60
C ALA A 50 -12.36 34.82 -5.29
N PRO A 51 -13.31 33.87 -5.14
CA PRO A 51 -14.04 33.73 -3.89
C PRO A 51 -13.04 33.38 -2.81
N ASP A 52 -13.42 33.59 -1.54
CA ASP A 52 -12.71 32.99 -0.42
C ASP A 52 -12.88 31.46 -0.48
N VAL A 53 -12.03 30.87 -1.34
CA VAL A 53 -12.04 29.45 -1.66
C VAL A 53 -11.84 28.62 -0.40
N GLU A 54 -11.05 29.13 0.53
CA GLU A 54 -10.76 28.41 1.76
C GLU A 54 -11.98 28.33 2.67
N SER A 55 -12.73 29.42 2.83
CA SER A 55 -13.98 29.43 3.59
C SER A 55 -15.08 28.61 2.93
N LEU A 56 -15.14 28.60 1.59
CA LEU A 56 -16.06 27.74 0.84
C LEU A 56 -15.74 26.26 1.07
N LEU A 57 -14.48 25.88 0.91
CA LEU A 57 -14.04 24.48 1.08
C LEU A 57 -14.18 24.01 2.52
N ARG A 58 -13.93 24.85 3.52
CA ARG A 58 -14.19 24.52 4.92
C ARG A 58 -15.67 24.20 5.17
N ARG A 59 -16.59 25.01 4.60
CA ARG A 59 -18.04 24.74 4.69
C ARG A 59 -18.40 23.43 4.01
N MET A 60 -17.87 23.18 2.81
CA MET A 60 -18.14 21.93 2.09
C MET A 60 -17.63 20.70 2.85
N VAL A 61 -16.48 20.80 3.51
CA VAL A 61 -15.96 19.74 4.38
C VAL A 61 -16.90 19.52 5.58
N ALA A 62 -17.35 20.59 6.23
CA ALA A 62 -18.29 20.50 7.34
C ALA A 62 -19.65 19.89 6.94
N GLN A 63 -20.07 20.08 5.68
CA GLN A 63 -21.28 19.50 5.10
C GLN A 63 -21.07 18.10 4.50
N GLY A 64 -19.87 17.53 4.56
CA GLY A 64 -19.55 16.22 3.96
C GLY A 64 -19.52 16.22 2.43
N GLN A 65 -19.52 17.41 1.79
CA GLN A 65 -19.48 17.57 0.33
C GLN A 65 -18.06 17.58 -0.22
N ALA A 66 -17.08 17.76 0.63
CA ALA A 66 -15.66 17.69 0.29
C ALA A 66 -14.84 17.04 1.42
N HIS A 67 -13.71 16.47 1.06
CA HIS A 67 -12.74 15.91 2.01
C HIS A 67 -11.38 16.61 1.85
N ARG A 68 -10.81 17.09 2.94
CA ARG A 68 -9.47 17.67 2.92
C ARG A 68 -8.43 16.56 2.83
N LEU A 69 -7.65 16.52 1.75
CA LEU A 69 -6.60 15.52 1.54
C LEU A 69 -5.29 15.95 2.19
N GLN A 70 -4.91 17.21 1.99
CA GLN A 70 -3.74 17.88 2.60
C GLN A 70 -3.89 19.40 2.45
N ALA A 71 -2.92 20.17 2.93
CA ALA A 71 -2.95 21.64 2.79
C ALA A 71 -3.16 22.06 1.33
N GLY A 72 -4.23 22.79 1.06
CA GLY A 72 -4.59 23.30 -0.27
C GLY A 72 -5.17 22.27 -1.25
N ARG A 73 -5.44 21.01 -0.81
CA ARG A 73 -6.02 19.96 -1.68
C ARG A 73 -7.26 19.36 -1.05
N TYR A 74 -8.30 19.28 -1.86
CA TYR A 74 -9.62 18.77 -1.45
C TYR A 74 -10.16 17.83 -2.52
N LEU A 75 -10.80 16.75 -2.08
CA LEU A 75 -11.66 15.94 -2.91
C LEU A 75 -13.08 16.50 -2.78
N VAL A 76 -13.72 16.81 -3.88
CA VAL A 76 -15.08 17.33 -3.91
C VAL A 76 -16.00 16.27 -4.49
N ASN A 77 -17.14 16.00 -3.83
CA ASN A 77 -18.14 15.08 -4.34
C ASN A 77 -18.75 15.64 -5.63
N ARG A 78 -19.01 14.77 -6.61
CA ARG A 78 -19.66 15.21 -7.86
C ARG A 78 -21.03 15.85 -7.59
N PRO A 79 -21.36 16.98 -8.26
CA PRO A 79 -22.71 17.51 -8.25
C PRO A 79 -23.70 16.46 -8.78
N GLY A 80 -24.78 16.24 -8.05
CA GLY A 80 -25.83 15.29 -8.45
C GLY A 80 -25.67 13.85 -7.96
N VAL A 81 -24.52 13.49 -7.40
CA VAL A 81 -24.35 12.24 -6.66
C VAL A 81 -24.82 12.50 -5.24
N LEU A 82 -26.08 12.12 -4.94
CA LEU A 82 -26.63 12.16 -3.60
C LEU A 82 -25.71 11.36 -2.67
N SER A 83 -25.02 12.06 -1.78
CA SER A 83 -24.43 11.62 -0.50
C SER A 83 -23.92 10.18 -0.38
N SER A 84 -23.40 9.56 -1.42
CA SER A 84 -22.48 8.49 -1.17
C SER A 84 -21.16 9.14 -0.74
N ARG A 85 -20.87 9.13 0.57
CA ARG A 85 -19.48 9.28 1.01
C ARG A 85 -18.68 8.42 0.03
N PRO A 86 -17.67 8.95 -0.70
CA PRO A 86 -16.82 8.07 -1.48
C PRO A 86 -16.46 6.94 -0.53
N ARG A 87 -16.69 5.69 -0.92
CA ARG A 87 -16.25 4.55 -0.14
C ARG A 87 -14.73 4.63 -0.18
N LEU A 88 -14.19 5.45 0.74
CA LEU A 88 -12.75 5.58 0.95
C LEU A 88 -12.16 4.27 1.51
N ASP A 89 -12.98 3.24 1.58
CA ASP A 89 -12.57 1.89 1.96
C ASP A 89 -11.90 1.15 0.78
N ASP A 90 -12.12 1.62 -0.46
CA ASP A 90 -11.55 1.05 -1.66
C ASP A 90 -10.15 1.65 -1.97
N LEU A 91 -9.26 0.83 -2.51
CA LEU A 91 -7.91 1.28 -2.91
C LEU A 91 -7.92 2.27 -4.07
N GLU A 92 -8.97 2.26 -4.90
CA GLU A 92 -9.08 3.08 -6.11
C GLU A 92 -8.98 4.58 -5.88
N PRO A 93 -9.71 5.19 -4.90
CA PRO A 93 -9.54 6.61 -4.60
C PRO A 93 -8.13 6.96 -4.17
N VAL A 94 -7.46 6.05 -3.43
CA VAL A 94 -6.07 6.22 -3.02
C VAL A 94 -5.14 6.17 -4.23
N ALA A 95 -5.36 5.20 -5.13
CA ALA A 95 -4.57 5.02 -6.33
C ALA A 95 -4.65 6.28 -7.20
N GLU A 96 -5.84 6.79 -7.48
CA GLU A 96 -6.04 7.99 -8.30
C GLU A 96 -5.41 9.25 -7.68
N LEU A 97 -5.69 9.50 -6.40
CA LEU A 97 -5.34 10.77 -5.76
C LEU A 97 -3.88 10.86 -5.33
N VAL A 98 -3.27 9.73 -4.99
CA VAL A 98 -1.92 9.69 -4.40
C VAL A 98 -0.94 8.96 -5.29
N LEU A 99 -1.26 7.73 -5.69
CA LEU A 99 -0.29 6.82 -6.30
C LEU A 99 0.01 7.20 -7.75
N ARG A 100 -0.99 7.64 -8.52
CA ARG A 100 -0.83 8.11 -9.91
C ARG A 100 0.25 9.20 -10.04
N ARG A 101 0.43 10.04 -9.01
CA ARG A 101 1.43 11.12 -9.00
C ARG A 101 2.85 10.65 -8.67
N LEU A 102 2.99 9.43 -8.23
CA LEU A 102 4.28 8.83 -7.90
C LEU A 102 4.92 8.14 -9.09
N ASP A 103 4.14 7.96 -10.17
CA ASP A 103 4.54 7.20 -11.34
C ASP A 103 5.07 5.80 -10.92
N HIS A 104 6.21 5.34 -11.42
CA HIS A 104 6.83 4.06 -11.08
C HIS A 104 7.84 4.12 -9.93
N SER A 105 7.78 5.19 -9.11
CA SER A 105 8.69 5.37 -7.96
C SER A 105 8.18 4.74 -6.66
N TYR A 106 7.21 3.81 -6.74
CA TYR A 106 6.63 3.09 -5.60
C TYR A 106 6.13 1.70 -6.04
N TYR A 107 5.87 0.86 -5.06
CA TYR A 107 5.00 -0.32 -5.22
C TYR A 107 4.25 -0.62 -3.92
N LEU A 108 3.07 -1.24 -4.03
CA LEU A 108 2.27 -1.71 -2.89
C LEU A 108 2.84 -3.05 -2.41
N SER A 109 2.99 -3.23 -1.09
CA SER A 109 3.53 -4.44 -0.51
C SER A 109 3.04 -4.66 0.93
N TRP A 110 3.61 -5.62 1.64
CA TRP A 110 3.25 -6.03 3.00
C TRP A 110 1.76 -6.37 3.08
N HIS A 111 1.07 -5.90 4.12
CA HIS A 111 -0.37 -6.13 4.26
C HIS A 111 -1.16 -5.80 2.99
N THR A 112 -0.88 -4.67 2.36
CA THR A 112 -1.57 -4.26 1.13
C THR A 112 -1.27 -5.21 -0.04
N GLY A 113 -0.02 -5.66 -0.19
CA GLY A 113 0.37 -6.64 -1.20
C GLY A 113 -0.22 -8.03 -0.93
N LEU A 114 -0.20 -8.49 0.33
CA LEU A 114 -0.79 -9.78 0.69
C LEU A 114 -2.30 -9.79 0.44
N TRP A 115 -3.00 -8.71 0.79
CA TRP A 115 -4.43 -8.56 0.51
C TRP A 115 -4.72 -8.54 -1.00
N HIS A 116 -3.93 -7.81 -1.80
CA HIS A 116 -4.06 -7.77 -3.25
C HIS A 116 -3.95 -9.16 -3.89
N HIS A 117 -3.05 -10.00 -3.38
CA HIS A 117 -2.88 -11.39 -3.85
C HIS A 117 -3.87 -12.38 -3.22
N GLY A 118 -4.86 -11.91 -2.46
CA GLY A 118 -5.87 -12.76 -1.81
C GLY A 118 -5.31 -13.66 -0.71
N LEU A 119 -4.11 -13.37 -0.20
CA LEU A 119 -3.46 -14.17 0.86
C LEU A 119 -3.96 -13.83 2.27
N ILE A 120 -4.64 -12.72 2.43
CA ILE A 120 -5.33 -12.30 3.65
C ILE A 120 -6.66 -11.67 3.28
N GLU A 121 -7.69 -11.92 4.09
CA GLU A 121 -9.06 -11.46 3.80
C GLU A 121 -9.27 -10.00 4.21
N GLN A 122 -8.66 -9.57 5.30
CA GLN A 122 -8.92 -8.26 5.89
C GLN A 122 -8.17 -7.14 5.17
N GLN A 123 -8.91 -6.22 4.59
CA GLN A 123 -8.35 -4.97 4.07
C GLN A 123 -8.00 -4.01 5.21
N SER A 124 -6.83 -3.39 5.14
CA SER A 124 -6.40 -2.36 6.09
C SER A 124 -6.80 -0.96 5.63
N ARG A 125 -7.14 -0.09 6.57
CA ARG A 125 -7.27 1.35 6.32
C ARG A 125 -5.92 2.04 6.00
N THR A 126 -4.81 1.34 6.19
CA THR A 126 -3.49 1.84 5.86
C THR A 126 -2.97 1.15 4.59
N VAL A 127 -2.83 1.93 3.53
CA VAL A 127 -2.18 1.48 2.28
C VAL A 127 -0.68 1.63 2.41
N LEU A 128 0.05 0.55 2.26
CA LEU A 128 1.50 0.48 2.44
C LEU A 128 2.22 0.53 1.10
N CYS A 129 3.00 1.59 0.90
CA CYS A 129 3.77 1.83 -0.32
C CYS A 129 5.27 1.79 -0.02
N ALA A 130 5.99 0.90 -0.69
CA ALA A 130 7.44 0.91 -0.71
C ALA A 130 7.96 2.04 -1.60
N VAL A 131 8.95 2.78 -1.12
CA VAL A 131 9.61 3.87 -1.83
C VAL A 131 11.10 3.90 -1.52
N THR A 132 11.92 4.49 -2.39
CA THR A 132 13.38 4.63 -2.13
C THR A 132 13.72 5.93 -1.40
N VAL A 133 12.85 6.94 -1.48
CA VAL A 133 13.02 8.24 -0.83
C VAL A 133 12.03 8.44 0.29
N ARG A 134 12.40 9.19 1.32
CA ARG A 134 11.51 9.46 2.45
C ARG A 134 10.33 10.34 2.01
N LYS A 135 9.11 9.88 2.28
CA LYS A 135 7.86 10.61 2.04
C LYS A 135 7.03 10.66 3.32
N ARG A 136 6.27 11.73 3.49
CA ARG A 136 5.32 11.85 4.60
C ARG A 136 4.05 11.07 4.29
N PRO A 137 3.39 10.48 5.30
CA PRO A 137 2.08 9.85 5.10
C PRO A 137 1.07 10.83 4.53
N VAL A 138 0.11 10.31 3.76
CA VAL A 138 -1.03 11.08 3.24
C VAL A 138 -2.30 10.50 3.86
N HIS A 139 -3.10 11.36 4.47
CA HIS A 139 -4.38 10.98 5.05
C HIS A 139 -5.52 11.34 4.10
N LEU A 140 -6.39 10.38 3.84
CA LEU A 140 -7.54 10.47 2.95
C LEU A 140 -8.80 10.02 3.69
N GLY A 141 -9.43 10.95 4.42
CA GLY A 141 -10.55 10.57 5.29
C GLY A 141 -10.14 9.55 6.34
N ALA A 142 -10.72 8.34 6.28
CA ALA A 142 -10.41 7.25 7.19
C ALA A 142 -9.18 6.44 6.77
N GLN A 143 -8.70 6.61 5.55
CA GLN A 143 -7.53 5.88 5.02
C GLN A 143 -6.24 6.67 5.20
N THR A 144 -5.13 5.95 5.26
CA THR A 144 -3.79 6.52 5.33
C THR A 144 -2.88 5.82 4.33
N VAL A 145 -2.23 6.58 3.47
CA VAL A 145 -1.12 6.07 2.64
C VAL A 145 0.17 6.26 3.42
N ARG A 146 0.79 5.16 3.82
CA ARG A 146 2.06 5.16 4.53
C ARG A 146 3.18 4.75 3.58
N PHE A 147 4.17 5.62 3.42
CA PHE A 147 5.35 5.35 2.63
C PHE A 147 6.44 4.73 3.49
N VAL A 148 6.88 3.54 3.09
CA VAL A 148 7.94 2.80 3.77
C VAL A 148 9.20 2.90 2.93
N ARG A 149 10.24 3.51 3.47
CA ARG A 149 11.52 3.61 2.78
C ARG A 149 12.24 2.26 2.79
N VAL A 150 12.54 1.74 1.60
CA VAL A 150 13.35 0.55 1.40
C VAL A 150 14.71 0.89 0.77
N ALA A 151 15.70 0.06 0.99
CA ALA A 151 16.99 0.23 0.33
C ALA A 151 16.85 -0.02 -1.19
N GLN A 152 17.63 0.66 -2.02
CA GLN A 152 17.58 0.56 -3.48
C GLN A 152 17.68 -0.90 -3.97
N ARG A 153 18.53 -1.72 -3.35
CA ARG A 153 18.68 -3.14 -3.68
C ARG A 153 17.42 -3.97 -3.44
N LYS A 154 16.48 -3.50 -2.56
CA LYS A 154 15.19 -4.14 -2.26
C LYS A 154 14.05 -3.60 -3.12
N PHE A 155 14.30 -2.57 -3.95
CA PHE A 155 13.31 -1.95 -4.81
C PHE A 155 13.25 -2.65 -6.17
N PHE A 156 12.58 -3.80 -6.23
CA PHE A 156 12.39 -4.66 -7.40
C PHE A 156 11.27 -5.66 -7.17
N GLY A 157 10.93 -6.49 -8.15
CA GLY A 157 9.95 -7.58 -8.03
C GLY A 157 8.54 -7.03 -7.86
N PHE A 158 8.15 -6.11 -8.75
CA PHE A 158 6.81 -5.54 -8.80
C PHE A 158 6.43 -5.28 -10.24
N SER A 159 5.15 -5.36 -10.51
CA SER A 159 4.57 -5.16 -11.82
C SER A 159 3.34 -4.25 -11.75
N ARG A 160 2.85 -3.82 -12.88
CA ARG A 160 1.58 -3.10 -12.96
C ARG A 160 0.43 -4.08 -12.77
N SER A 161 -0.53 -3.72 -11.92
CA SER A 161 -1.80 -4.41 -11.82
C SER A 161 -2.86 -3.66 -12.63
N ASP A 162 -3.64 -4.42 -13.38
CA ASP A 162 -4.81 -3.94 -14.13
C ASP A 162 -6.13 -4.25 -13.36
N ASP A 163 -6.06 -4.77 -12.13
CA ASP A 163 -7.23 -5.10 -11.30
C ASP A 163 -7.98 -3.87 -10.78
N TYR A 164 -7.40 -2.68 -10.97
CA TYR A 164 -7.98 -1.41 -10.58
C TYR A 164 -8.24 -0.53 -11.80
N GLU A 165 -9.23 0.34 -11.74
CA GLU A 165 -9.47 1.34 -12.79
C GLU A 165 -8.23 2.22 -13.05
N VAL A 166 -7.44 2.45 -12.02
CA VAL A 166 -6.14 3.14 -12.09
C VAL A 166 -5.02 2.13 -11.96
N ARG A 167 -4.12 2.14 -12.92
CA ARG A 167 -2.94 1.28 -12.91
C ARG A 167 -2.05 1.59 -11.73
N VAL A 168 -1.86 0.60 -10.86
CA VAL A 168 -0.99 0.66 -9.68
C VAL A 168 0.18 -0.31 -9.82
N TRP A 169 1.30 0.01 -9.18
CA TRP A 169 2.43 -0.90 -9.07
C TRP A 169 2.28 -1.73 -7.81
N VAL A 170 2.30 -3.05 -7.94
CA VAL A 170 2.16 -3.99 -6.82
C VAL A 170 3.32 -4.95 -6.81
N ALA A 171 3.83 -5.30 -5.63
CA ALA A 171 4.82 -6.35 -5.47
C ALA A 171 4.31 -7.66 -6.06
N ASP A 172 5.17 -8.40 -6.75
CA ASP A 172 4.89 -9.78 -7.12
C ASP A 172 4.59 -10.60 -5.85
N LEU A 173 3.88 -11.70 -5.95
CA LEU A 173 3.45 -12.50 -4.80
C LEU A 173 4.63 -12.86 -3.90
N GLU A 174 5.72 -13.37 -4.46
CA GLU A 174 6.94 -13.73 -3.74
C GLU A 174 7.58 -12.51 -3.06
N LYS A 175 7.56 -11.37 -3.74
CA LYS A 175 8.10 -10.13 -3.18
C LYS A 175 7.26 -9.61 -2.02
N ALA A 176 5.94 -9.66 -2.12
CA ALA A 176 5.04 -9.28 -1.03
C ALA A 176 5.24 -10.15 0.21
N LEU A 177 5.41 -11.47 0.04
CA LEU A 177 5.74 -12.41 1.10
C LEU A 177 7.10 -12.12 1.73
N LEU A 178 8.14 -11.88 0.92
CA LEU A 178 9.49 -11.58 1.42
C LEU A 178 9.56 -10.25 2.15
N ASP A 179 8.91 -9.20 1.64
CA ASP A 179 8.82 -7.92 2.33
C ASP A 179 8.11 -8.08 3.69
N SER A 180 7.07 -8.94 3.72
CA SER A 180 6.32 -9.23 4.95
C SER A 180 7.16 -10.02 5.96
N LEU A 181 7.98 -10.97 5.53
CA LEU A 181 8.92 -11.69 6.39
C LEU A 181 10.09 -10.81 6.89
N ASP A 182 10.53 -9.85 6.07
CA ASP A 182 11.59 -8.90 6.43
C ASP A 182 11.11 -7.85 7.46
N MET A 183 9.87 -7.37 7.29
CA MET A 183 9.25 -6.36 8.17
C MET A 183 7.82 -6.76 8.58
N PRO A 184 7.65 -7.81 9.38
CA PRO A 184 6.33 -8.37 9.67
C PRO A 184 5.37 -7.39 10.37
N HIS A 185 5.89 -6.43 11.14
CA HIS A 185 5.07 -5.39 11.77
C HIS A 185 4.29 -4.50 10.78
N LEU A 186 4.58 -4.61 9.48
CA LEU A 186 3.84 -3.96 8.40
C LEU A 186 2.80 -4.89 7.75
N ALA A 187 2.92 -6.19 7.95
CA ALA A 187 2.03 -7.17 7.34
C ALA A 187 1.01 -7.75 8.33
N GLY A 188 1.36 -7.75 9.60
CA GLY A 188 0.58 -8.34 10.68
C GLY A 188 1.43 -9.22 11.59
N PRO A 189 0.83 -9.96 12.51
CA PRO A 189 1.54 -10.95 13.32
C PRO A 189 2.22 -12.00 12.44
N MET A 190 3.39 -12.50 12.88
CA MET A 190 4.14 -13.50 12.10
C MET A 190 3.32 -14.75 11.72
N PRO A 191 2.42 -15.29 12.57
CA PRO A 191 1.56 -16.40 12.17
C PRO A 191 0.73 -16.12 10.91
N VAL A 192 0.22 -14.89 10.75
CA VAL A 192 -0.54 -14.47 9.56
C VAL A 192 0.34 -14.49 8.31
N VAL A 193 1.59 -14.00 8.41
CA VAL A 193 2.54 -14.01 7.30
C VAL A 193 2.90 -15.45 6.91
N LEU A 194 3.06 -16.33 7.89
CA LEU A 194 3.33 -17.75 7.64
C LEU A 194 2.13 -18.49 7.04
N ALA A 195 0.92 -18.20 7.52
CA ALA A 195 -0.30 -18.76 6.94
C ALA A 195 -0.46 -18.32 5.48
N ALA A 196 -0.12 -17.07 5.14
CA ALA A 196 -0.10 -16.57 3.78
C ALA A 196 0.93 -17.31 2.91
N LEU A 197 2.13 -17.56 3.43
CA LEU A 197 3.18 -18.33 2.73
C LEU A 197 2.74 -19.79 2.50
N ASP A 198 2.20 -20.45 3.52
CA ASP A 198 1.67 -21.83 3.45
C ASP A 198 0.51 -21.93 2.45
N HIS A 199 -0.42 -20.96 2.48
CA HIS A 199 -1.53 -20.90 1.55
C HIS A 199 -1.05 -20.75 0.11
N ALA A 200 -0.14 -19.83 -0.18
CA ALA A 200 0.40 -19.60 -1.50
C ALA A 200 1.15 -20.86 -2.03
N ALA A 201 1.87 -21.56 -1.15
CA ALA A 201 2.56 -22.80 -1.52
C ALA A 201 1.59 -23.94 -1.85
N ARG A 202 0.57 -24.16 -1.00
CA ARG A 202 -0.43 -25.23 -1.18
C ARG A 202 -1.34 -25.03 -2.38
N THR A 203 -1.68 -23.79 -2.70
CA THR A 203 -2.50 -23.46 -3.87
C THR A 203 -1.73 -23.48 -5.18
N GLY A 204 -0.40 -23.63 -5.13
CA GLY A 204 0.45 -23.58 -6.31
C GLY A 204 0.63 -22.16 -6.90
N ALA A 205 0.20 -21.13 -6.19
CA ALA A 205 0.38 -19.74 -6.61
C ALA A 205 1.82 -19.24 -6.41
N LEU A 206 2.56 -19.85 -5.47
CA LEU A 206 3.95 -19.55 -5.17
C LEU A 206 4.88 -20.17 -6.20
N ASP A 207 5.82 -19.38 -6.70
CA ASP A 207 7.02 -19.88 -7.42
C ASP A 207 8.20 -19.97 -6.43
N PRO A 208 8.57 -21.19 -5.96
CA PRO A 208 9.65 -21.34 -4.98
C PRO A 208 11.02 -20.88 -5.49
N GLN A 209 11.30 -21.05 -6.78
CA GLN A 209 12.57 -20.63 -7.38
C GLN A 209 12.67 -19.11 -7.39
N ARG A 210 11.60 -18.42 -7.76
CA ARG A 210 11.52 -16.96 -7.72
C ARG A 210 11.61 -16.44 -6.28
N LEU A 211 10.95 -17.10 -5.33
CA LEU A 211 11.02 -16.74 -3.91
C LEU A 211 12.47 -16.76 -3.41
N VAL A 212 13.21 -17.84 -3.68
CA VAL A 212 14.62 -17.99 -3.30
C VAL A 212 15.49 -16.95 -4.00
N ALA A 213 15.36 -16.79 -5.31
CA ALA A 213 16.13 -15.81 -6.07
C ALA A 213 15.91 -14.39 -5.56
N TYR A 214 14.67 -14.04 -5.22
CA TYR A 214 14.35 -12.73 -4.66
C TYR A 214 14.91 -12.55 -3.25
N ALA A 215 14.87 -13.57 -2.40
CA ALA A 215 15.47 -13.54 -1.06
C ALA A 215 16.98 -13.29 -1.11
N ILE A 216 17.69 -14.00 -1.98
CA ILE A 216 19.13 -13.82 -2.23
C ILE A 216 19.41 -12.38 -2.70
N ARG A 217 18.66 -11.89 -3.68
CA ARG A 217 18.78 -10.52 -4.20
C ARG A 217 18.53 -9.45 -3.13
N MET A 218 17.58 -9.65 -2.22
CA MET A 218 17.35 -8.75 -1.08
C MET A 218 18.55 -8.67 -0.14
N GLY A 219 19.39 -9.72 -0.07
CA GLY A 219 20.67 -9.73 0.62
C GLY A 219 20.57 -9.59 2.13
N GLY A 220 19.55 -10.17 2.75
CA GLY A 220 19.29 -10.14 4.19
C GLY A 220 19.61 -11.48 4.87
N PRO A 221 20.78 -11.70 5.52
CA PRO A 221 21.09 -12.98 6.17
C PRO A 221 20.04 -13.44 7.17
N VAL A 222 19.43 -12.51 7.91
CA VAL A 222 18.35 -12.81 8.87
C VAL A 222 17.08 -13.27 8.14
N LEU A 223 16.73 -12.62 7.03
CA LEU A 223 15.61 -13.02 6.19
C LEU A 223 15.83 -14.42 5.63
N ASN A 224 17.03 -14.70 5.08
CA ASN A 224 17.35 -15.99 4.48
C ASN A 224 17.28 -17.14 5.50
N ARG A 225 17.72 -16.90 6.74
CA ARG A 225 17.61 -17.89 7.83
C ARG A 225 16.16 -18.21 8.17
N ARG A 226 15.34 -17.18 8.37
CA ARG A 226 13.90 -17.34 8.66
C ARG A 226 13.20 -18.03 7.52
N LEU A 227 13.43 -17.56 6.30
CA LEU A 227 12.82 -18.14 5.10
C LEU A 227 13.19 -19.61 4.93
N GLY A 228 14.49 -19.95 5.01
CA GLY A 228 14.95 -21.32 4.85
C GLY A 228 14.31 -22.26 5.88
N TYR A 229 14.26 -21.84 7.16
CA TYR A 229 13.58 -22.61 8.20
C TYR A 229 12.08 -22.78 7.90
N PHE A 230 11.37 -21.70 7.53
CA PHE A 230 9.96 -21.78 7.21
C PHE A 230 9.67 -22.63 5.96
N MET A 231 10.51 -22.54 4.93
CA MET A 231 10.36 -23.38 3.75
C MET A 231 10.49 -24.86 4.11
N GLU A 232 11.43 -25.25 4.96
CA GLU A 232 11.55 -26.64 5.44
C GLU A 232 10.33 -27.07 6.26
N GLN A 233 9.89 -26.25 7.20
CA GLN A 233 8.71 -26.57 8.05
C GLN A 233 7.42 -26.73 7.24
N LEU A 234 7.33 -26.02 6.10
CA LEU A 234 6.17 -26.03 5.23
C LEU A 234 6.33 -26.94 3.99
N GLY A 235 7.48 -27.63 3.87
CA GLY A 235 7.76 -28.52 2.73
C GLY A 235 7.92 -27.78 1.38
N ILE A 236 8.31 -26.50 1.41
CA ILE A 236 8.53 -25.70 0.19
C ILE A 236 9.95 -26.03 -0.34
N PRO A 237 10.09 -26.43 -1.61
CA PRO A 237 11.39 -26.81 -2.17
C PRO A 237 12.32 -25.59 -2.35
N GLY A 238 13.64 -25.86 -2.48
CA GLY A 238 14.64 -24.83 -2.78
C GLY A 238 15.32 -24.18 -1.56
N ALA A 239 14.93 -24.52 -0.34
CA ALA A 239 15.49 -23.93 0.89
C ALA A 239 17.03 -24.02 0.93
N ALA A 240 17.62 -25.15 0.50
CA ALA A 240 19.07 -25.38 0.52
C ALA A 240 19.88 -24.30 -0.24
N GLU A 241 19.31 -23.69 -1.26
CA GLU A 241 19.96 -22.63 -2.04
C GLU A 241 20.25 -21.36 -1.22
N LEU A 242 19.56 -21.20 -0.07
CA LEU A 242 19.76 -20.05 0.84
C LEU A 242 20.99 -20.23 1.75
N GLU A 243 21.51 -21.44 1.95
CA GLU A 243 22.61 -21.72 2.89
C GLU A 243 23.86 -20.85 2.69
N PRO A 244 24.36 -20.63 1.46
CA PRO A 244 25.53 -19.77 1.26
C PRO A 244 25.32 -18.31 1.73
N TYR A 245 24.06 -17.90 1.90
CA TYR A 245 23.68 -16.51 2.20
C TYR A 245 23.24 -16.28 3.65
N LEU A 246 23.48 -17.22 4.56
CA LEU A 246 23.07 -17.12 5.97
C LEU A 246 23.95 -16.18 6.81
N GLY A 247 25.13 -15.83 6.30
CA GLY A 247 26.11 -15.03 7.04
C GLY A 247 26.66 -15.75 8.28
N ARG A 248 27.51 -15.06 9.07
CA ARG A 248 28.25 -15.66 10.20
C ARG A 248 27.71 -15.29 11.59
N LYS A 249 26.60 -14.62 11.72
CA LYS A 249 26.06 -14.14 13.01
C LYS A 249 25.48 -15.29 13.87
N SER A 250 25.35 -15.04 15.17
CA SER A 250 24.63 -15.87 16.15
C SER A 250 23.18 -16.15 15.72
N ALA A 251 22.52 -17.11 16.37
CA ALA A 251 21.13 -17.45 16.12
C ALA A 251 20.21 -16.22 16.23
N VAL A 252 19.12 -16.25 15.47
CA VAL A 252 18.13 -15.17 15.42
C VAL A 252 16.75 -15.68 15.78
N ALA A 253 15.92 -14.85 16.40
CA ALA A 253 14.53 -15.18 16.66
C ALA A 253 13.73 -15.22 15.35
N LEU A 254 12.79 -16.16 15.25
CA LEU A 254 11.85 -16.24 14.12
C LEU A 254 10.93 -15.02 14.08
N GLN A 255 10.50 -14.56 15.25
CA GLN A 255 9.71 -13.32 15.37
C GLN A 255 10.61 -12.15 15.74
N PRO A 256 10.66 -11.06 14.93
CA PRO A 256 11.41 -9.87 15.29
C PRO A 256 10.95 -9.27 16.63
N GLY A 257 11.90 -8.88 17.47
CA GLY A 257 11.60 -8.26 18.77
C GLY A 257 11.18 -9.22 19.88
N ARG A 258 10.99 -10.51 19.59
CA ARG A 258 10.74 -11.52 20.62
C ARG A 258 12.07 -12.07 21.15
N THR A 259 12.26 -12.00 22.48
CA THR A 259 13.41 -12.62 23.13
C THR A 259 13.14 -14.11 23.30
N PRO A 260 14.00 -15.01 22.82
CA PRO A 260 13.88 -16.43 23.05
C PRO A 260 13.92 -16.76 24.55
N GLN A 261 13.15 -17.74 24.99
CA GLN A 261 13.20 -18.22 26.37
C GLN A 261 14.54 -18.92 26.65
N PRO A 262 15.04 -18.88 27.88
CA PRO A 262 16.21 -19.69 28.27
C PRO A 262 15.97 -21.17 27.94
N GLY A 263 16.94 -21.81 27.29
CA GLY A 263 16.82 -23.21 26.88
C GLY A 263 16.10 -23.45 25.54
N THR A 264 15.62 -22.41 24.85
CA THR A 264 15.08 -22.57 23.50
C THR A 264 16.11 -23.20 22.58
N LYS A 265 15.72 -24.27 21.88
CA LYS A 265 16.58 -24.95 20.91
C LYS A 265 16.92 -24.02 19.75
N VAL A 266 18.10 -24.23 19.19
CA VAL A 266 18.56 -23.52 17.99
C VAL A 266 18.67 -24.54 16.87
N ASP A 267 17.97 -24.29 15.78
CA ASP A 267 18.14 -25.06 14.56
C ASP A 267 19.58 -24.89 14.06
N PRO A 268 20.37 -25.98 13.89
CA PRO A 268 21.79 -25.90 13.56
C PRO A 268 22.03 -25.45 12.11
N ARG A 269 21.10 -25.74 11.20
CA ARG A 269 21.21 -25.41 9.78
C ARG A 269 20.92 -23.93 9.53
N TRP A 270 19.75 -23.48 10.00
CA TRP A 270 19.27 -22.13 9.76
C TRP A 270 19.72 -21.12 10.81
N ARG A 271 20.20 -21.60 11.97
CA ARG A 271 20.61 -20.78 13.11
C ARG A 271 19.50 -19.82 13.55
N VAL A 272 18.32 -20.38 13.75
CA VAL A 272 17.16 -19.70 14.30
C VAL A 272 16.77 -20.38 15.59
N TYR A 273 16.19 -19.62 16.53
CA TYR A 273 15.56 -20.20 17.70
C TYR A 273 14.22 -20.82 17.28
N GLU A 274 14.05 -22.12 17.55
CA GLU A 274 12.81 -22.84 17.22
C GLU A 274 11.62 -22.26 17.96
N ASP A 275 10.45 -22.23 17.32
CA ASP A 275 9.20 -21.71 17.89
C ASP A 275 8.02 -22.54 17.34
N ASP A 276 7.81 -23.72 17.94
CA ASP A 276 6.75 -24.65 17.51
C ASP A 276 5.36 -24.04 17.65
N ALA A 277 5.16 -23.18 18.66
CA ALA A 277 3.90 -22.48 18.85
C ALA A 277 3.60 -21.53 17.67
N LEU A 278 4.62 -20.90 17.10
CA LEU A 278 4.49 -20.07 15.92
C LEU A 278 4.01 -20.88 14.71
N ILE A 279 4.62 -22.05 14.49
CA ILE A 279 4.26 -22.91 13.35
C ILE A 279 2.83 -23.47 13.53
N SER A 280 2.48 -23.88 14.76
CA SER A 280 1.13 -24.37 15.07
C SER A 280 0.08 -23.28 14.87
N SER A 281 0.31 -22.08 15.39
CA SER A 281 -0.62 -20.95 15.22
C SER A 281 -0.83 -20.56 13.75
N ALA A 282 0.20 -20.66 12.92
CA ALA A 282 0.06 -20.40 11.48
C ALA A 282 -0.82 -21.46 10.78
N ARG A 283 -0.79 -22.70 11.24
CA ARG A 283 -1.63 -23.79 10.71
C ARG A 283 -3.10 -23.68 11.14
N GLU A 284 -3.38 -23.04 12.27
CA GLU A 284 -4.74 -22.81 12.79
C GLU A 284 -5.47 -21.66 12.09
N LEU A 285 -4.75 -20.74 11.47
CA LEU A 285 -5.29 -19.60 10.73
C LEU A 285 -5.76 -19.96 9.28
N LYS A 286 -6.19 -21.23 9.11
CA LYS A 286 -6.66 -21.74 7.81
C LYS A 286 -8.10 -21.37 7.50
#